data_43ebc388d7e3adaeb36383837fef641c
#
_entry.id   43ebc388d7e3adaeb36383837fef641c
#
_cell.length_a   1.000
_cell.length_b   1.000
_cell.length_c   1.000
_cell.angle_alpha   90.00
_cell.angle_beta   90.00
_cell.angle_gamma   90.00
#
_symmetry.space_group_name_H-M   'P 1'
#
loop_
_entity.id
_entity.type
_entity.pdbx_description
1 polymer ?
#
loop_
_entity_poly.entity_id
_entity_poly.type
_entity_poly.pdbx_seq_one_letter_code
_entity_poly.pdbx_strand_id
1 'polypeptide(L)'
;LLFQTLTHNPILTPSLLGFDSLYVLLQSLLVFFLGAMSFTSINPITKFTLEIVLMFGASLLLFRVLFSKSSQDLTRLILVGVIFGVLFRSLSALIARLINPDDFVVVQSASYAQFNTVNPQLLGISFIICTISALCIWRWRYQCDVLMLGKAQAINLGINYQRLAFGLLTVIAVLVATATALVGPVTFFGLLVCA
;
A
#
# COMPACT_ATOMS: atom_id res chain seq x y z
N LEU A 1 6.54 -6.77 9.67
CA LEU A 1 7.79 -6.55 10.40
C LEU A 1 8.31 -5.10 10.24
N LEU A 2 8.79 -4.65 9.06
CA LEU A 2 9.36 -3.29 8.88
C LEU A 2 8.45 -2.15 9.35
N PHE A 3 7.15 -2.21 9.04
CA PHE A 3 6.19 -1.20 9.46
C PHE A 3 5.98 -1.22 10.98
N GLN A 4 5.95 -2.39 11.57
CA GLN A 4 5.84 -2.59 13.02
C GLN A 4 7.09 -2.09 13.75
N THR A 5 8.29 -2.35 13.21
CA THR A 5 9.54 -1.78 13.73
C THR A 5 9.51 -0.25 13.69
N LEU A 6 9.06 0.34 12.58
CA LEU A 6 8.99 1.78 12.42
C LEU A 6 7.98 2.42 13.40
N THR A 7 6.84 1.77 13.62
CA THR A 7 5.77 2.29 14.48
C THR A 7 5.91 1.89 15.96
N HIS A 8 6.89 1.06 16.30
CA HIS A 8 7.07 0.45 17.63
C HIS A 8 5.77 -0.22 18.15
N ASN A 9 4.94 -0.75 17.25
CA ASN A 9 3.69 -1.39 17.60
C ASN A 9 3.49 -2.65 16.73
N PRO A 10 3.45 -3.86 17.36
CA PRO A 10 3.35 -5.13 16.64
C PRO A 10 1.97 -5.36 15.99
N ILE A 11 0.94 -4.63 16.44
CA ILE A 11 -0.43 -4.81 15.94
C ILE A 11 -0.69 -4.02 14.65
N LEU A 12 0.10 -2.96 14.40
CA LEU A 12 -0.13 -2.08 13.27
C LEU A 12 0.32 -2.72 11.95
N THR A 13 -0.58 -2.73 10.98
CA THR A 13 -0.32 -3.18 9.61
C THR A 13 -0.36 -2.00 8.63
N PRO A 14 0.38 -2.06 7.51
CA PRO A 14 0.34 -1.01 6.49
C PRO A 14 -1.05 -0.78 5.90
N SER A 15 -1.92 -1.79 5.91
CA SER A 15 -3.30 -1.71 5.44
C SER A 15 -4.10 -0.62 6.17
N LEU A 16 -3.76 -0.33 7.44
CA LEU A 16 -4.38 0.76 8.21
C LEU A 16 -4.10 2.15 7.63
N LEU A 17 -3.08 2.30 6.80
CA LEU A 17 -2.83 3.54 6.06
C LEU A 17 -3.81 3.77 4.89
N GLY A 18 -4.81 2.90 4.73
CA GLY A 18 -5.84 3.02 3.72
C GLY A 18 -5.48 2.43 2.35
N PHE A 19 -4.40 1.64 2.25
CA PHE A 19 -3.99 1.01 0.98
C PHE A 19 -5.09 0.13 0.37
N ASP A 20 -5.76 -0.67 1.18
CA ASP A 20 -6.83 -1.55 0.73
C ASP A 20 -8.03 -0.76 0.21
N SER A 21 -8.39 0.32 0.92
CA SER A 21 -9.48 1.21 0.50
C SER A 21 -9.13 1.99 -0.76
N LEU A 22 -7.87 2.38 -0.91
CA LEU A 22 -7.34 3.03 -2.11
C LEU A 22 -7.42 2.09 -3.32
N TYR A 23 -7.06 0.81 -3.15
CA TYR A 23 -7.17 -0.18 -4.21
C TYR A 23 -8.61 -0.34 -4.69
N VAL A 24 -9.56 -0.51 -3.76
CA VAL A 24 -10.99 -0.62 -4.10
C VAL A 24 -11.50 0.64 -4.81
N LEU A 25 -11.06 1.82 -4.37
CA LEU A 25 -11.38 3.08 -5.05
C LEU A 25 -10.84 3.11 -6.48
N LEU A 26 -9.59 2.68 -6.69
CA LEU A 26 -8.99 2.62 -8.03
C LEU A 26 -9.74 1.65 -8.95
N GLN A 27 -10.11 0.46 -8.45
CA GLN A 27 -10.93 -0.48 -9.22
C GLN A 27 -12.28 0.13 -9.60
N SER A 28 -12.94 0.77 -8.64
CA SER A 28 -14.23 1.44 -8.88
C SER A 28 -14.12 2.56 -9.92
N LEU A 29 -13.06 3.37 -9.87
CA LEU A 29 -12.79 4.42 -10.83
C LEU A 29 -12.49 3.86 -12.23
N LEU A 30 -11.66 2.82 -12.32
CA LEU A 30 -11.33 2.19 -13.59
C LEU A 30 -12.57 1.62 -14.27
N VAL A 31 -13.43 0.93 -13.52
CA VAL A 31 -14.67 0.38 -14.07
C VAL A 31 -15.65 1.51 -14.42
N PHE A 32 -15.72 2.58 -13.63
CA PHE A 32 -16.60 3.73 -13.92
C PHE A 32 -16.22 4.45 -15.21
N PHE A 33 -14.91 4.67 -15.47
CA PHE A 33 -14.46 5.40 -16.65
C PHE A 33 -14.35 4.54 -17.91
N LEU A 34 -13.96 3.29 -17.80
CA LEU A 34 -13.70 2.39 -18.93
C LEU A 34 -14.90 1.49 -19.25
N GLY A 35 -15.78 1.26 -18.28
CA GLY A 35 -16.83 0.24 -18.35
C GLY A 35 -16.28 -1.17 -18.11
N ALA A 36 -17.14 -2.10 -17.65
CA ALA A 36 -16.72 -3.47 -17.31
C ALA A 36 -16.15 -4.23 -18.51
N MET A 37 -16.69 -4.07 -19.70
CA MET A 37 -16.23 -4.75 -20.91
C MET A 37 -14.79 -4.36 -21.28
N SER A 38 -14.48 -3.06 -21.28
CA SER A 38 -13.14 -2.56 -21.56
C SER A 38 -12.15 -2.94 -20.44
N PHE A 39 -12.60 -2.86 -19.18
CA PHE A 39 -11.80 -3.22 -18.02
C PHE A 39 -11.35 -4.70 -18.04
N THR A 40 -12.22 -5.63 -18.45
CA THR A 40 -11.89 -7.05 -18.55
C THR A 40 -11.03 -7.38 -19.79
N SER A 41 -11.07 -6.56 -20.82
CA SER A 41 -10.28 -6.72 -22.06
C SER A 41 -8.85 -6.15 -21.96
N ILE A 42 -8.54 -5.37 -20.91
CA ILE A 42 -7.20 -4.80 -20.70
C ILE A 42 -6.18 -5.93 -20.49
N ASN A 43 -5.01 -5.81 -21.13
CA ASN A 43 -3.91 -6.73 -20.91
C ASN A 43 -3.55 -6.78 -19.39
N PRO A 44 -3.48 -7.97 -18.78
CA PRO A 44 -3.19 -8.12 -17.35
C PRO A 44 -1.93 -7.39 -16.89
N ILE A 45 -0.89 -7.31 -17.74
CA ILE A 45 0.37 -6.63 -17.41
C ILE A 45 0.16 -5.10 -17.31
N THR A 46 -0.58 -4.52 -18.25
CA THR A 46 -0.85 -3.07 -18.24
C THR A 46 -1.72 -2.68 -17.08
N LYS A 47 -2.75 -3.48 -16.76
CA LYS A 47 -3.60 -3.28 -15.60
C LYS A 47 -2.79 -3.31 -14.31
N PHE A 48 -2.00 -4.36 -14.11
CA PHE A 48 -1.13 -4.54 -12.94
C PHE A 48 -0.15 -3.37 -12.76
N THR A 49 0.52 -2.96 -13.84
CA THR A 49 1.48 -1.84 -13.80
C THR A 49 0.79 -0.53 -13.44
N LEU A 50 -0.38 -0.27 -14.02
CA LEU A 50 -1.17 0.92 -13.75
C LEU A 50 -1.64 0.96 -12.29
N GLU A 51 -2.11 -0.15 -11.75
CA GLU A 51 -2.52 -0.27 -10.35
C GLU A 51 -1.36 0.03 -9.41
N ILE A 52 -0.18 -0.57 -9.63
CA ILE A 52 1.02 -0.31 -8.81
C ILE A 52 1.41 1.16 -8.89
N VAL A 53 1.49 1.74 -10.08
CA VAL A 53 1.91 3.15 -10.26
C VAL A 53 0.94 4.10 -9.57
N LEU A 54 -0.36 3.88 -9.70
CA LEU A 54 -1.37 4.72 -9.07
C LEU A 54 -1.36 4.58 -7.55
N MET A 55 -1.29 3.35 -7.01
CA MET A 55 -1.22 3.11 -5.57
C MET A 55 0.07 3.70 -4.97
N PHE A 56 1.20 3.47 -5.63
CA PHE A 56 2.48 4.01 -5.20
C PHE A 56 2.51 5.54 -5.26
N GLY A 57 2.02 6.14 -6.35
CA GLY A 57 1.91 7.59 -6.51
C GLY A 57 1.04 8.25 -5.45
N ALA A 58 -0.13 7.69 -5.16
CA ALA A 58 -1.02 8.17 -4.11
C ALA A 58 -0.37 8.05 -2.72
N SER A 59 0.36 6.97 -2.45
CA SER A 59 1.09 6.77 -1.20
C SER A 59 2.21 7.79 -1.02
N LEU A 60 2.97 8.06 -2.08
CA LEU A 60 4.02 9.09 -2.05
C LEU A 60 3.45 10.49 -1.80
N LEU A 61 2.31 10.81 -2.43
CA LEU A 61 1.63 12.09 -2.18
C LEU A 61 1.21 12.21 -0.72
N LEU A 62 0.59 11.16 -0.16
CA LEU A 62 0.22 11.12 1.26
C LEU A 62 1.44 11.33 2.16
N PHE A 63 2.53 10.61 1.92
CA PHE A 63 3.75 10.73 2.72
C PHE A 63 4.38 12.11 2.59
N ARG A 64 4.42 12.66 1.38
CA ARG A 64 4.97 14.01 1.15
C ARG A 64 4.18 15.09 1.88
N VAL A 65 2.85 15.02 1.85
CA VAL A 65 1.98 15.98 2.57
C VAL A 65 2.18 15.88 4.07
N LEU A 66 2.30 14.66 4.60
CA LEU A 66 2.45 14.42 6.04
C LEU A 66 3.83 14.82 6.57
N PHE A 67 4.90 14.51 5.83
CA PHE A 67 6.26 14.87 6.25
C PHE A 67 6.65 16.31 5.93
N SER A 68 5.87 17.04 5.14
CA SER A 68 6.11 18.46 4.82
C SER A 68 5.84 19.40 5.98
N LYS A 69 4.94 19.06 6.90
CA LYS A 69 4.69 19.84 8.12
C LYS A 69 5.49 19.26 9.27
N SER A 70 6.36 20.03 9.85
CA SER A 70 7.31 19.92 10.97
C SER A 70 7.05 18.90 12.12
N SER A 71 5.99 18.12 12.11
CA SER A 71 5.70 17.14 13.15
C SER A 71 6.02 15.73 12.68
N GLN A 72 7.15 15.25 13.14
CA GLN A 72 7.73 13.92 12.82
C GLN A 72 7.05 12.77 13.58
N ASP A 73 5.74 12.84 13.81
CA ASP A 73 5.04 11.85 14.62
C ASP A 73 4.38 10.81 13.72
N LEU A 74 4.87 9.56 13.80
CA LEU A 74 4.28 8.41 13.11
C LEU A 74 2.82 8.17 13.52
N THR A 75 2.44 8.53 14.74
CA THR A 75 1.06 8.47 15.21
C THR A 75 0.13 9.34 14.35
N ARG A 76 0.58 10.52 13.93
CA ARG A 76 -0.18 11.37 13.01
C ARG A 76 -0.29 10.75 11.62
N LEU A 77 0.77 10.10 11.13
CA LEU A 77 0.74 9.35 9.86
C LEU A 77 -0.37 8.30 9.88
N ILE A 78 -0.44 7.51 10.94
CA ILE A 78 -1.45 6.46 11.09
C ILE A 78 -2.85 7.07 11.17
N LEU A 79 -3.04 8.10 11.99
CA LEU A 79 -4.33 8.78 12.13
C LEU A 79 -4.83 9.33 10.80
N VAL A 80 -3.97 10.03 10.06
CA VAL A 80 -4.31 10.57 8.74
C VAL A 80 -4.55 9.44 7.75
N GLY A 81 -3.76 8.36 7.79
CA GLY A 81 -3.97 7.17 6.97
C GLY A 81 -5.36 6.55 7.18
N VAL A 82 -5.79 6.43 8.44
CA VAL A 82 -7.15 5.95 8.77
C VAL A 82 -8.23 6.88 8.21
N ILE A 83 -8.07 8.21 8.37
CA ILE A 83 -9.02 9.20 7.84
C ILE A 83 -9.12 9.07 6.31
N PHE A 84 -7.99 9.00 5.61
CA PHE A 84 -7.98 8.80 4.15
C PHE A 84 -8.56 7.43 3.76
N GLY A 85 -8.33 6.38 4.54
CA GLY A 85 -8.92 5.07 4.32
C GLY A 85 -10.45 5.10 4.37
N VAL A 86 -11.03 5.83 5.36
CA VAL A 86 -12.48 6.04 5.45
C VAL A 86 -12.98 6.88 4.28
N LEU A 87 -12.26 7.94 3.90
CA LEU A 87 -12.61 8.80 2.78
C LEU A 87 -12.62 8.01 1.46
N PHE A 88 -11.59 7.21 1.18
CA PHE A 88 -11.52 6.37 -0.02
C PHE A 88 -12.65 5.34 -0.07
N ARG A 89 -12.98 4.73 1.06
CA ARG A 89 -14.11 3.79 1.17
C ARG A 89 -15.44 4.48 0.91
N SER A 90 -15.65 5.69 1.43
CA SER A 90 -16.85 6.48 1.18
C SER A 90 -16.98 6.89 -0.28
N LEU A 91 -15.87 7.30 -0.91
CA LEU A 91 -15.82 7.60 -2.34
C LEU A 91 -16.12 6.37 -3.20
N SER A 92 -15.53 5.21 -2.87
CA SER A 92 -15.84 3.95 -3.57
C SER A 92 -17.32 3.60 -3.47
N ALA A 93 -17.92 3.76 -2.29
CA ALA A 93 -19.35 3.51 -2.08
C ALA A 93 -20.25 4.48 -2.88
N LEU A 94 -19.81 5.73 -3.06
CA LEU A 94 -20.51 6.70 -3.89
C LEU A 94 -20.42 6.31 -5.37
N ILE A 95 -19.21 5.96 -5.86
CA ILE A 95 -19.02 5.52 -7.25
C ILE A 95 -19.80 4.24 -7.52
N ALA A 96 -19.84 3.30 -6.60
CA ALA A 96 -20.60 2.06 -6.71
C ALA A 96 -22.11 2.27 -6.90
N ARG A 97 -22.66 3.41 -6.44
CA ARG A 97 -24.06 3.79 -6.68
C ARG A 97 -24.30 4.43 -8.06
N LEU A 98 -23.25 4.91 -8.71
CA LEU A 98 -23.29 5.53 -10.02
C LEU A 98 -23.01 4.53 -11.15
N ILE A 99 -22.38 3.41 -10.84
CA ILE A 99 -22.07 2.32 -11.77
C ILE A 99 -23.34 1.47 -11.99
N ASN A 100 -23.48 0.92 -13.20
CA ASN A 100 -24.54 -0.06 -13.49
C ASN A 100 -24.39 -1.30 -12.57
N PRO A 101 -25.50 -1.92 -12.14
CA PRO A 101 -25.45 -3.10 -11.25
C PRO A 101 -24.60 -4.25 -11.80
N ASP A 102 -24.62 -4.47 -13.12
CA ASP A 102 -23.83 -5.52 -13.77
C ASP A 102 -22.32 -5.23 -13.70
N ASP A 103 -21.94 -3.98 -13.91
CA ASP A 103 -20.53 -3.54 -13.81
C ASP A 103 -20.03 -3.56 -12.36
N PHE A 104 -20.91 -3.34 -11.39
CA PHE A 104 -20.56 -3.40 -9.96
C PHE A 104 -20.10 -4.78 -9.53
N VAL A 105 -20.64 -5.85 -10.10
CA VAL A 105 -20.21 -7.24 -9.82
C VAL A 105 -18.72 -7.42 -10.16
N VAL A 106 -18.22 -6.76 -11.21
CA VAL A 106 -16.80 -6.80 -11.58
C VAL A 106 -15.94 -6.10 -10.53
N VAL A 107 -16.35 -4.94 -10.03
CA VAL A 107 -15.66 -4.23 -8.93
C VAL A 107 -15.65 -5.09 -7.66
N GLN A 108 -16.77 -5.71 -7.34
CA GLN A 108 -16.90 -6.54 -6.16
C GLN A 108 -15.99 -7.78 -6.24
N SER A 109 -15.94 -8.45 -7.40
CA SER A 109 -15.03 -9.58 -7.60
C SER A 109 -13.55 -9.21 -7.46
N ALA A 110 -13.15 -8.04 -7.97
CA ALA A 110 -11.80 -7.51 -7.84
C ALA A 110 -11.45 -7.06 -6.41
N SER A 111 -12.46 -6.79 -5.57
CA SER A 111 -12.28 -6.38 -4.17
C SER A 111 -11.97 -7.55 -3.23
N TYR A 112 -12.12 -8.78 -3.68
CA TYR A 112 -11.76 -9.97 -2.91
C TYR A 112 -10.39 -10.49 -3.29
N ALA A 113 -9.65 -10.99 -2.30
CA ALA A 113 -8.35 -11.63 -2.53
C ALA A 113 -8.51 -12.92 -3.35
N GLN A 114 -7.81 -12.99 -4.48
CA GLN A 114 -7.86 -14.12 -5.41
C GLN A 114 -6.49 -14.79 -5.52
N PHE A 115 -6.26 -15.84 -4.74
CA PHE A 115 -5.00 -16.59 -4.77
C PHE A 115 -4.94 -17.63 -5.91
N ASN A 116 -6.09 -18.07 -6.41
CA ASN A 116 -6.18 -19.19 -7.35
C ASN A 116 -6.02 -18.78 -8.83
N THR A 117 -6.13 -17.51 -9.15
CA THR A 117 -6.13 -16.98 -10.53
C THR A 117 -4.90 -16.14 -10.88
N VAL A 118 -3.82 -16.30 -10.11
CA VAL A 118 -2.61 -15.48 -10.29
C VAL A 118 -1.90 -15.86 -11.59
N ASN A 119 -1.69 -14.88 -12.46
CA ASN A 119 -0.97 -15.06 -13.71
C ASN A 119 0.54 -15.26 -13.43
N PRO A 120 1.18 -16.36 -13.95
CA PRO A 120 2.60 -16.63 -13.72
C PRO A 120 3.54 -15.48 -14.17
N GLN A 121 3.18 -14.74 -15.20
CA GLN A 121 3.97 -13.60 -15.68
C GLN A 121 3.98 -12.45 -14.66
N LEU A 122 2.83 -12.16 -14.05
CA LEU A 122 2.71 -11.12 -13.01
C LEU A 122 3.48 -11.52 -11.75
N LEU A 123 3.48 -12.81 -11.42
CA LEU A 123 4.24 -13.35 -10.29
C LEU A 123 5.75 -13.16 -10.49
N GLY A 124 6.25 -13.35 -11.71
CA GLY A 124 7.66 -13.09 -12.05
C GLY A 124 8.04 -11.62 -11.85
N ILE A 125 7.21 -10.69 -12.33
CA ILE A 125 7.41 -9.24 -12.14
C ILE A 125 7.39 -8.88 -10.66
N SER A 126 6.41 -9.39 -9.91
CA SER A 126 6.30 -9.16 -8.47
C SER A 126 7.51 -9.68 -7.71
N PHE A 127 8.04 -10.86 -8.10
CA PHE A 127 9.26 -11.42 -7.50
C PHE A 127 10.47 -10.51 -7.69
N ILE A 128 10.64 -9.93 -8.89
CA ILE A 128 11.71 -8.97 -9.17
C ILE A 128 11.58 -7.74 -8.29
N ILE A 129 10.37 -7.16 -8.20
CA ILE A 129 10.11 -5.98 -7.35
C ILE A 129 10.40 -6.29 -5.88
N CYS A 130 9.95 -7.44 -5.37
CA CYS A 130 10.22 -7.88 -4.01
C CYS A 130 11.73 -8.05 -3.75
N THR A 131 12.48 -8.63 -4.69
CA THR A 131 13.93 -8.83 -4.57
C THR A 131 14.67 -7.49 -4.52
N ILE A 132 14.32 -6.55 -5.40
CA ILE A 132 14.90 -5.19 -5.39
C ILE A 132 14.60 -4.49 -4.07
N SER A 133 13.34 -4.57 -3.60
CA SER A 133 12.93 -4.00 -2.32
C SER A 133 13.69 -4.62 -1.13
N ALA A 134 13.90 -5.93 -1.14
CA ALA A 134 14.68 -6.62 -0.12
C ALA A 134 16.15 -6.18 -0.11
N LEU A 135 16.76 -6.00 -1.28
CA LEU A 135 18.13 -5.47 -1.40
C LEU A 135 18.24 -4.04 -0.87
N CYS A 136 17.25 -3.18 -1.14
CA CYS A 136 17.20 -1.83 -0.57
C CYS A 136 17.12 -1.85 0.95
N ILE A 137 16.31 -2.74 1.53
CA ILE A 137 16.19 -2.90 2.98
C ILE A 137 17.50 -3.42 3.58
N TRP A 138 18.14 -4.38 2.91
CA TRP A 138 19.43 -4.92 3.35
C TRP A 138 20.50 -3.83 3.46
N ARG A 139 20.48 -2.84 2.55
CA ARG A 139 21.39 -1.68 2.60
C ARG A 139 21.18 -0.82 3.86
N TRP A 140 19.97 -0.78 4.41
CA TRP A 140 19.61 0.02 5.59
C TRP A 140 19.51 -0.79 6.88
N ARG A 141 19.87 -2.07 6.87
CA ARG A 141 19.71 -2.99 8.03
C ARG A 141 20.26 -2.41 9.33
N TYR A 142 21.49 -1.87 9.33
CA TYR A 142 22.11 -1.31 10.54
C TYR A 142 21.37 -0.07 11.06
N GLN A 143 20.83 0.73 10.16
CA GLN A 143 20.02 1.90 10.55
C GLN A 143 18.66 1.47 11.12
N CYS A 144 18.09 0.37 10.63
CA CYS A 144 16.87 -0.22 11.17
C CYS A 144 17.09 -0.79 12.57
N ASP A 145 18.24 -1.41 12.84
CA ASP A 145 18.58 -1.94 14.17
C ASP A 145 18.67 -0.79 15.20
N VAL A 146 19.29 0.33 14.82
CA VAL A 146 19.33 1.52 15.67
C VAL A 146 17.94 2.14 15.86
N LEU A 147 17.07 2.07 14.86
CA LEU A 147 15.70 2.57 14.96
C LEU A 147 14.88 1.81 16.01
N MET A 148 15.17 0.52 16.25
CA MET A 148 14.51 -0.28 17.29
C MET A 148 14.77 0.24 18.70
N LEU A 149 15.87 0.98 18.93
CA LEU A 149 16.18 1.62 20.21
C LEU A 149 15.30 2.84 20.50
N GLY A 150 14.55 3.31 19.51
CA GLY A 150 13.66 4.46 19.61
C GLY A 150 14.16 5.71 18.88
N LYS A 151 13.22 6.62 18.59
CA LYS A 151 13.47 7.85 17.82
C LYS A 151 14.54 8.74 18.45
N ALA A 152 14.50 8.92 19.78
CA ALA A 152 15.43 9.79 20.49
C ALA A 152 16.87 9.27 20.40
N GLN A 153 17.05 7.97 20.61
CA GLN A 153 18.36 7.31 20.54
C GLN A 153 18.91 7.32 19.10
N ALA A 154 18.05 7.07 18.10
CA ALA A 154 18.44 7.11 16.69
C ALA A 154 18.97 8.48 16.27
N ILE A 155 18.33 9.58 16.73
CA ILE A 155 18.77 10.96 16.46
C ILE A 155 20.09 11.24 17.17
N ASN A 156 20.25 10.83 18.44
CA ASN A 156 21.49 11.02 19.21
C ASN A 156 22.67 10.28 18.59
N LEU A 157 22.42 9.14 17.93
CA LEU A 157 23.42 8.37 17.19
C LEU A 157 23.70 8.92 15.77
N GLY A 158 23.15 10.10 15.44
CA GLY A 158 23.40 10.81 14.17
C GLY A 158 22.59 10.30 12.97
N ILE A 159 21.60 9.45 13.17
CA ILE A 159 20.74 8.99 12.06
C ILE A 159 19.71 10.07 11.71
N ASN A 160 19.63 10.39 10.43
CA ASN A 160 18.55 11.24 9.93
C ASN A 160 17.24 10.45 9.90
N TYR A 161 16.54 10.45 11.05
CA TYR A 161 15.29 9.72 11.25
C TYR A 161 14.25 9.98 10.16
N GLN A 162 14.10 11.24 9.72
CA GLN A 162 13.11 11.62 8.74
C GLN A 162 13.36 10.99 7.36
N ARG A 163 14.61 11.00 6.91
CA ARG A 163 15.01 10.38 5.63
C ARG A 163 14.86 8.87 5.67
N LEU A 164 15.27 8.26 6.78
CA LEU A 164 15.16 6.81 6.96
C LEU A 164 13.68 6.37 7.01
N ALA A 165 12.85 7.05 7.80
CA ALA A 165 11.42 6.75 7.91
C ALA A 165 10.71 6.91 6.56
N PHE A 166 10.98 8.00 5.82
CA PHE A 166 10.42 8.21 4.49
C PHE A 166 10.87 7.11 3.51
N GLY A 167 12.14 6.74 3.51
CA GLY A 167 12.67 5.66 2.66
C GLY A 167 12.03 4.32 2.98
N LEU A 168 11.91 3.94 4.25
CA LEU A 168 11.25 2.71 4.68
C LEU A 168 9.77 2.68 4.30
N LEU A 169 9.04 3.79 4.52
CA LEU A 169 7.64 3.90 4.12
C LEU A 169 7.47 3.78 2.60
N THR A 170 8.39 4.33 1.83
CA THR A 170 8.38 4.22 0.36
C THR A 170 8.53 2.75 -0.07
N VAL A 171 9.48 2.02 0.51
CA VAL A 171 9.67 0.59 0.21
C VAL A 171 8.44 -0.23 0.66
N ILE A 172 7.88 0.06 1.84
CA ILE A 172 6.65 -0.58 2.31
C ILE A 172 5.50 -0.32 1.34
N ALA A 173 5.34 0.92 0.85
CA ALA A 173 4.30 1.27 -0.12
C ALA A 173 4.43 0.47 -1.43
N VAL A 174 5.65 0.31 -1.95
CA VAL A 174 5.91 -0.52 -3.14
C VAL A 174 5.53 -1.97 -2.89
N LEU A 175 5.95 -2.55 -1.77
CA LEU A 175 5.65 -3.95 -1.44
C LEU A 175 4.15 -4.19 -1.26
N VAL A 176 3.46 -3.29 -0.56
CA VAL A 176 2.01 -3.39 -0.34
C VAL A 176 1.26 -3.20 -1.65
N ALA A 177 1.61 -2.18 -2.46
CA ALA A 177 0.99 -1.95 -3.76
C ALA A 177 1.14 -3.17 -4.69
N THR A 178 2.35 -3.76 -4.73
CA THR A 178 2.63 -4.96 -5.54
C THR A 178 1.81 -6.17 -5.05
N ALA A 179 1.76 -6.40 -3.74
CA ALA A 179 1.02 -7.52 -3.16
C ALA A 179 -0.49 -7.36 -3.38
N THR A 180 -1.02 -6.14 -3.17
CA THR A 180 -2.44 -5.85 -3.35
C THR A 180 -2.86 -5.89 -4.82
N ALA A 181 -2.03 -5.40 -5.75
CA ALA A 181 -2.30 -5.50 -7.18
C ALA A 181 -2.25 -6.95 -7.69
N LEU A 182 -1.42 -7.82 -7.09
CA LEU A 182 -1.28 -9.22 -7.51
C LEU A 182 -2.45 -10.10 -7.04
N VAL A 183 -2.86 -9.96 -5.78
CA VAL A 183 -3.79 -10.89 -5.11
C VAL A 183 -5.09 -10.21 -4.72
N GLY A 184 -5.11 -8.90 -4.58
CA GLY A 184 -6.19 -8.13 -3.98
C GLY A 184 -5.90 -7.74 -2.52
N PRO A 185 -6.80 -7.00 -1.88
CA PRO A 185 -6.60 -6.51 -0.52
C PRO A 185 -6.67 -7.64 0.51
N VAL A 186 -5.61 -7.78 1.33
CA VAL A 186 -5.48 -8.80 2.38
C VAL A 186 -5.12 -8.11 3.70
N THR A 187 -6.12 -7.52 4.33
CA THR A 187 -5.97 -6.59 5.46
C THR A 187 -5.21 -7.17 6.66
N PHE A 188 -5.50 -8.42 7.05
CA PHE A 188 -4.96 -9.03 8.26
C PHE A 188 -3.90 -10.11 8.04
N PHE A 189 -3.58 -10.43 6.78
CA PHE A 189 -2.63 -11.50 6.49
C PHE A 189 -1.24 -11.24 7.07
N GLY A 190 -0.79 -9.98 6.99
CA GLY A 190 0.49 -9.57 7.58
C GLY A 190 0.57 -9.76 9.09
N LEU A 191 -0.55 -9.65 9.80
CA LEU A 191 -0.61 -9.85 11.24
C LEU A 191 -0.55 -11.35 11.58
N LEU A 192 -1.24 -12.19 10.81
CA LEU A 192 -1.20 -13.64 10.99
C LEU A 192 0.20 -14.23 10.74
N VAL A 193 0.97 -13.64 9.81
CA VAL A 193 2.35 -14.09 9.51
C VAL A 193 3.33 -13.64 10.57
N CYS A 194 3.03 -12.55 11.30
CA CYS A 194 3.92 -11.97 12.32
C CYS A 194 3.61 -12.45 13.75
N ALA A 195 2.48 -13.10 13.96
CA ALA A 195 2.08 -13.70 15.23
C ALA A 195 2.73 -15.08 15.42
#